data_d2db20753950be8e5f6fd5e9c3ce647a
#
_entry.id   d2db20753950be8e5f6fd5e9c3ce647a
#
_cell.length_a   1.000
_cell.length_b   1.000
_cell.length_c   1.000
_cell.angle_alpha   90.00
_cell.angle_beta   90.00
_cell.angle_gamma   90.00
#
_symmetry.space_group_name_H-M   'P 1'
#
loop_
_entity.id
_entity.type
_entity.pdbx_description
1 polymer ?
#
loop_
_entity_poly.entity_id
_entity_poly.type
_entity_poly.pdbx_seq_one_letter_code
_entity_poly.pdbx_strand_id
1 'polypeptide(L)'
;MNIAVDIDDTLTNSFDYFMPFIAEYLGVELSELKRRNVSYSNLPEEWRGNEVDFCRKYYDRIVSDTTCKPDAALGMRQLHELGHRIIIITGRSEPLYTDPYKTTIEELARGDIEYDGLICTMKKAETCLSENISVMIDDLPKNCDAVRACGITPILFNSPANRDTKVPYRRVSTWAEAVDAVKEISAQLQ
;
A
#
# COMPACT_ATOMS: atom_id res chain seq x y z
N MET A 1 -7.40 16.24 10.38
CA MET A 1 -6.73 15.09 11.03
C MET A 1 -5.55 14.61 10.20
N ASN A 2 -4.65 13.81 10.79
CA ASN A 2 -3.55 13.17 10.05
C ASN A 2 -4.01 11.81 9.52
N ILE A 3 -3.75 11.55 8.24
CA ILE A 3 -4.11 10.30 7.54
C ILE A 3 -2.85 9.65 7.04
N ALA A 4 -2.65 8.38 7.35
CA ALA A 4 -1.62 7.56 6.75
C ALA A 4 -2.16 6.83 5.51
N VAL A 5 -1.36 6.79 4.45
CA VAL A 5 -1.70 6.09 3.21
C VAL A 5 -0.53 5.20 2.81
N ASP A 6 -0.82 3.92 2.54
CA ASP A 6 0.14 3.00 1.95
C ASP A 6 0.22 3.18 0.43
N ILE A 7 1.24 2.59 -0.20
CA ILE A 7 1.47 2.70 -1.64
C ILE A 7 1.05 1.43 -2.37
N ASP A 8 1.74 0.32 -2.07
CA ASP A 8 1.63 -0.91 -2.85
C ASP A 8 0.21 -1.50 -2.72
N ASP A 9 -0.46 -1.66 -3.86
CA ASP A 9 -1.86 -2.07 -3.98
C ASP A 9 -2.91 -1.18 -3.27
N THR A 10 -2.49 -0.05 -2.70
CA THR A 10 -3.36 1.00 -2.14
C THR A 10 -3.45 2.20 -3.09
N LEU A 11 -2.35 2.87 -3.37
CA LEU A 11 -2.24 3.94 -4.38
C LEU A 11 -1.96 3.38 -5.78
N THR A 12 -1.28 2.26 -5.86
CA THR A 12 -0.79 1.66 -7.11
C THR A 12 -1.39 0.27 -7.34
N ASN A 13 -1.14 -0.30 -8.53
CA ASN A 13 -1.46 -1.69 -8.87
C ASN A 13 -0.20 -2.56 -8.81
N SER A 14 0.58 -2.45 -7.77
CA SER A 14 1.93 -3.03 -7.68
C SER A 14 1.97 -4.52 -7.93
N PHE A 15 1.04 -5.29 -7.36
CA PHE A 15 1.10 -6.75 -7.47
C PHE A 15 0.96 -7.26 -8.90
N ASP A 16 0.17 -6.59 -9.73
CA ASP A 16 0.03 -6.96 -11.14
C ASP A 16 1.36 -6.82 -11.89
N TYR A 17 2.19 -5.85 -11.51
CA TYR A 17 3.53 -5.65 -12.06
C TYR A 17 4.58 -6.60 -11.47
N PHE A 18 4.42 -7.05 -10.23
CA PHE A 18 5.29 -8.04 -9.61
C PHE A 18 5.15 -9.43 -10.22
N MET A 19 3.94 -9.85 -10.55
CA MET A 19 3.63 -11.23 -10.96
C MET A 19 4.46 -11.75 -12.14
N PRO A 20 4.68 -11.00 -13.24
CA PRO A 20 5.52 -11.45 -14.34
C PRO A 20 6.97 -11.71 -13.93
N PHE A 21 7.53 -10.85 -13.05
CA PHE A 21 8.90 -11.00 -12.56
C PHE A 21 9.04 -12.13 -11.56
N ILE A 22 8.01 -12.40 -10.75
CA ILE A 22 7.97 -13.60 -9.89
C ILE A 22 7.99 -14.85 -10.76
N ALA A 23 7.22 -14.89 -11.84
CA ALA A 23 7.21 -16.02 -12.78
C ALA A 23 8.59 -16.23 -13.42
N GLU A 24 9.22 -15.14 -13.89
CA GLU A 24 10.58 -15.18 -14.44
C GLU A 24 11.61 -15.69 -13.42
N TYR A 25 11.55 -15.16 -12.20
CA TYR A 25 12.49 -15.52 -11.13
C TYR A 25 12.41 -16.98 -10.73
N LEU A 26 11.20 -17.52 -10.67
CA LEU A 26 10.95 -18.92 -10.31
C LEU A 26 11.07 -19.88 -11.51
N GLY A 27 11.20 -19.36 -12.73
CA GLY A 27 11.25 -20.17 -13.96
C GLY A 27 9.94 -20.91 -14.26
N VAL A 28 8.79 -20.31 -13.90
CA VAL A 28 7.46 -20.87 -14.13
C VAL A 28 6.61 -19.96 -15.04
N GLU A 29 5.58 -20.53 -15.65
CA GLU A 29 4.65 -19.74 -16.44
C GLU A 29 3.76 -18.86 -15.55
N LEU A 30 3.50 -17.60 -15.99
CA LEU A 30 2.61 -16.67 -15.27
C LEU A 30 1.20 -17.26 -15.04
N SER A 31 0.70 -18.05 -15.98
CA SER A 31 -0.57 -18.77 -15.86
C SER A 31 -0.59 -19.76 -14.70
N GLU A 32 0.54 -20.33 -14.34
CA GLU A 32 0.68 -21.23 -13.20
C GLU A 32 0.56 -20.46 -11.88
N LEU A 33 1.25 -19.33 -11.75
CA LEU A 33 1.12 -18.49 -10.55
C LEU A 33 -0.32 -18.01 -10.34
N LYS A 34 -1.02 -17.65 -11.42
CA LYS A 34 -2.44 -17.27 -11.37
C LYS A 34 -3.32 -18.43 -10.89
N ARG A 35 -3.08 -19.66 -11.37
CA ARG A 35 -3.79 -20.86 -10.88
C ARG A 35 -3.53 -21.16 -9.41
N ARG A 36 -2.31 -20.92 -8.94
CA ARG A 36 -1.92 -21.07 -7.53
C ARG A 36 -2.46 -19.96 -6.63
N ASN A 37 -3.17 -18.98 -7.18
CA ASN A 37 -3.70 -17.80 -6.46
C ASN A 37 -2.61 -17.08 -5.66
N VAL A 38 -1.45 -16.86 -6.28
CA VAL A 38 -0.32 -16.18 -5.65
C VAL A 38 -0.67 -14.72 -5.37
N SER A 39 -0.32 -14.25 -4.17
CA SER A 39 -0.51 -12.88 -3.70
C SER A 39 0.55 -12.56 -2.65
N TYR A 40 0.65 -11.33 -2.17
CA TYR A 40 1.55 -10.98 -1.05
C TYR A 40 1.27 -11.78 0.23
N SER A 41 0.02 -12.17 0.46
CA SER A 41 -0.36 -13.02 1.59
C SER A 41 -0.18 -14.51 1.34
N ASN A 42 0.01 -14.92 0.08
CA ASN A 42 0.18 -16.32 -0.34
C ASN A 42 1.31 -16.43 -1.36
N LEU A 43 2.52 -16.12 -0.94
CA LEU A 43 3.72 -16.26 -1.76
C LEU A 43 4.10 -17.74 -1.91
N PRO A 44 4.65 -18.16 -3.08
CA PRO A 44 5.15 -19.51 -3.28
C PRO A 44 6.20 -19.88 -2.23
N GLU A 45 6.21 -21.14 -1.80
CA GLU A 45 7.18 -21.60 -0.81
C GLU A 45 8.62 -21.46 -1.33
N GLU A 46 8.82 -21.67 -2.62
CA GLU A 46 10.09 -21.51 -3.32
C GLU A 46 10.63 -20.09 -3.30
N TRP A 47 9.76 -19.12 -3.04
CA TRP A 47 10.10 -17.70 -2.90
C TRP A 47 10.68 -17.35 -1.52
N ARG A 48 10.29 -18.08 -0.49
CA ARG A 48 10.65 -17.75 0.90
C ARG A 48 12.15 -17.73 1.11
N GLY A 49 12.65 -16.63 1.67
CA GLY A 49 14.08 -16.41 1.89
C GLY A 49 14.83 -15.84 0.69
N ASN A 50 14.15 -15.64 -0.45
CA ASN A 50 14.73 -15.06 -1.66
C ASN A 50 14.23 -13.64 -1.96
N GLU A 51 13.46 -13.04 -1.06
CA GLU A 51 12.82 -11.74 -1.27
C GLU A 51 13.84 -10.64 -1.55
N VAL A 52 14.96 -10.62 -0.82
CA VAL A 52 16.02 -9.62 -0.99
C VAL A 52 16.68 -9.72 -2.35
N ASP A 53 17.02 -10.93 -2.79
CA ASP A 53 17.67 -11.17 -4.08
C ASP A 53 16.74 -10.82 -5.24
N PHE A 54 15.47 -11.15 -5.12
CA PHE A 54 14.44 -10.76 -6.09
C PHE A 54 14.29 -9.24 -6.17
N CYS A 55 14.12 -8.58 -5.04
CA CYS A 55 13.95 -7.13 -5.01
C CYS A 55 15.15 -6.41 -5.61
N ARG A 56 16.38 -6.82 -5.26
CA ARG A 56 17.61 -6.27 -5.85
C ARG A 56 17.69 -6.44 -7.36
N LYS A 57 17.14 -7.53 -7.89
CA LYS A 57 17.19 -7.83 -9.33
C LYS A 57 16.13 -7.08 -10.13
N TYR A 58 14.93 -6.92 -9.59
CA TYR A 58 13.77 -6.50 -10.37
C TYR A 58 13.09 -5.24 -9.90
N TYR A 59 13.30 -4.81 -8.64
CA TYR A 59 12.44 -3.83 -8.02
C TYR A 59 12.44 -2.46 -8.71
N ASP A 60 13.61 -1.95 -9.06
CA ASP A 60 13.72 -0.65 -9.75
C ASP A 60 12.92 -0.65 -11.06
N ARG A 61 12.95 -1.77 -11.78
CA ARG A 61 12.18 -1.94 -13.01
C ARG A 61 10.68 -2.06 -12.74
N ILE A 62 10.30 -2.82 -11.71
CA ILE A 62 8.89 -2.97 -11.32
C ILE A 62 8.31 -1.60 -10.97
N VAL A 63 8.98 -0.84 -10.11
CA VAL A 63 8.51 0.49 -9.69
C VAL A 63 8.46 1.48 -10.85
N SER A 64 9.43 1.42 -11.79
CA SER A 64 9.41 2.28 -12.98
C SER A 64 8.19 2.05 -13.86
N ASP A 65 7.72 0.82 -13.93
CA ASP A 65 6.61 0.42 -14.80
C ASP A 65 5.24 0.48 -14.09
N THR A 66 5.22 0.47 -12.74
CA THR A 66 3.99 0.49 -11.95
C THR A 66 3.20 1.77 -12.15
N THR A 67 1.87 1.62 -12.28
CA THR A 67 0.93 2.75 -12.42
C THR A 67 0.06 2.92 -11.18
N CYS A 68 -0.34 4.15 -10.92
CA CYS A 68 -1.34 4.44 -9.90
C CYS A 68 -2.71 3.87 -10.25
N LYS A 69 -3.50 3.59 -9.22
CA LYS A 69 -4.91 3.23 -9.39
C LYS A 69 -5.68 4.41 -10.02
N PRO A 70 -6.74 4.12 -10.78
CA PRO A 70 -7.65 5.16 -11.24
C PRO A 70 -8.08 6.06 -10.07
N ASP A 71 -8.14 7.35 -10.30
CA ASP A 71 -8.57 8.38 -9.34
C ASP A 71 -7.77 8.50 -8.03
N ALA A 72 -6.62 7.81 -7.89
CA ALA A 72 -5.79 7.93 -6.69
C ALA A 72 -5.34 9.40 -6.47
N ALA A 73 -4.81 10.05 -7.49
CA ALA A 73 -4.40 11.44 -7.42
C ALA A 73 -5.58 12.39 -7.09
N LEU A 74 -6.75 12.14 -7.68
CA LEU A 74 -7.97 12.91 -7.37
C LEU A 74 -8.38 12.71 -5.91
N GLY A 75 -8.40 11.46 -5.43
CA GLY A 75 -8.74 11.14 -4.05
C GLY A 75 -7.81 11.83 -3.04
N MET A 76 -6.49 11.81 -3.30
CA MET A 76 -5.50 12.48 -2.46
C MET A 76 -5.72 13.99 -2.40
N ARG A 77 -5.96 14.65 -3.55
CA ARG A 77 -6.31 16.09 -3.58
C ARG A 77 -7.59 16.38 -2.82
N GLN A 78 -8.63 15.57 -2.96
CA GLN A 78 -9.88 15.75 -2.20
C GLN A 78 -9.67 15.63 -0.69
N LEU A 79 -8.80 14.72 -0.23
CA LEU A 79 -8.46 14.63 1.19
C LEU A 79 -7.73 15.90 1.69
N HIS A 80 -6.83 16.49 0.90
CA HIS A 80 -6.21 17.79 1.21
C HIS A 80 -7.24 18.94 1.23
N GLU A 81 -8.15 19.00 0.26
CA GLU A 81 -9.22 20.00 0.20
C GLU A 81 -10.14 19.95 1.42
N LEU A 82 -10.30 18.78 2.03
CA LEU A 82 -11.00 18.57 3.29
C LEU A 82 -10.19 19.01 4.53
N GLY A 83 -8.97 19.52 4.35
CA GLY A 83 -8.11 20.00 5.42
C GLY A 83 -7.37 18.88 6.18
N HIS A 84 -7.18 17.73 5.58
CA HIS A 84 -6.41 16.63 6.16
C HIS A 84 -4.94 16.74 5.79
N ARG A 85 -4.05 16.37 6.73
CA ARG A 85 -2.62 16.16 6.48
C ARG A 85 -2.41 14.71 6.08
N ILE A 86 -1.73 14.48 4.96
CA ILE A 86 -1.53 13.15 4.39
C ILE A 86 -0.07 12.74 4.50
N ILE A 87 0.19 11.61 5.15
CA ILE A 87 1.51 11.03 5.32
C ILE A 87 1.54 9.66 4.62
N ILE A 88 2.39 9.53 3.63
CA ILE A 88 2.68 8.22 3.04
C ILE A 88 3.51 7.42 4.02
N ILE A 89 3.02 6.23 4.43
CA ILE A 89 3.75 5.30 5.29
C ILE A 89 3.80 3.95 4.60
N THR A 90 4.96 3.60 4.04
CA THR A 90 5.14 2.41 3.21
C THR A 90 6.15 1.44 3.80
N GLY A 91 5.95 0.14 3.57
CA GLY A 91 6.88 -0.93 3.97
C GLY A 91 8.17 -1.00 3.15
N ARG A 92 8.36 -0.09 2.21
CA ARG A 92 9.56 0.00 1.38
C ARG A 92 10.75 0.41 2.25
N SER A 93 11.68 -0.51 2.48
CA SER A 93 12.83 -0.27 3.36
C SER A 93 14.01 -1.15 2.96
N GLU A 94 15.21 -0.76 3.38
CA GLU A 94 16.38 -1.66 3.28
C GLU A 94 16.14 -2.95 4.11
N PRO A 95 16.66 -4.09 3.70
CA PRO A 95 17.54 -4.34 2.55
C PRO A 95 16.81 -4.67 1.24
N LEU A 96 15.48 -4.63 1.21
CA LEU A 96 14.70 -4.97 0.02
C LEU A 96 14.86 -3.94 -1.10
N TYR A 97 15.13 -2.69 -0.74
CA TYR A 97 15.24 -1.55 -1.66
C TYR A 97 16.59 -0.88 -1.49
N THR A 98 17.23 -0.51 -2.60
CA THR A 98 18.54 0.17 -2.57
C THR A 98 18.42 1.62 -2.12
N ASP A 99 17.42 2.34 -2.62
CA ASP A 99 17.09 3.71 -2.20
C ASP A 99 15.56 3.86 -2.17
N PRO A 100 14.93 3.44 -1.05
CA PRO A 100 13.47 3.41 -0.96
C PRO A 100 12.83 4.80 -1.07
N TYR A 101 13.49 5.86 -0.59
CA TYR A 101 12.95 7.21 -0.67
C TYR A 101 12.98 7.74 -2.11
N LYS A 102 14.11 7.63 -2.80
CA LYS A 102 14.25 8.12 -4.16
C LYS A 102 13.24 7.48 -5.10
N THR A 103 13.22 6.15 -5.14
CA THR A 103 12.31 5.41 -6.02
C THR A 103 10.84 5.69 -5.72
N THR A 104 10.49 5.84 -4.44
CA THR A 104 9.13 6.18 -4.03
C THR A 104 8.73 7.59 -4.43
N ILE A 105 9.60 8.59 -4.21
CA ILE A 105 9.34 9.98 -4.61
C ILE A 105 9.13 10.08 -6.13
N GLU A 106 9.96 9.41 -6.92
CA GLU A 106 9.85 9.40 -8.39
C GLU A 106 8.53 8.74 -8.85
N GLU A 107 8.10 7.65 -8.21
CA GLU A 107 6.83 6.99 -8.52
C GLU A 107 5.62 7.86 -8.16
N LEU A 108 5.60 8.43 -6.97
CA LEU A 108 4.52 9.33 -6.52
C LEU A 108 4.41 10.57 -7.43
N ALA A 109 5.55 11.14 -7.84
CA ALA A 109 5.58 12.26 -8.77
C ALA A 109 5.03 11.90 -10.15
N ARG A 110 5.35 10.70 -10.67
CA ARG A 110 4.76 10.23 -11.95
C ARG A 110 3.25 10.04 -11.86
N GLY A 111 2.76 9.65 -10.68
CA GLY A 111 1.33 9.47 -10.40
C GLY A 111 0.58 10.76 -10.07
N ASP A 112 1.24 11.91 -10.04
CA ASP A 112 0.65 13.19 -9.59
C ASP A 112 0.02 13.07 -8.18
N ILE A 113 0.67 12.31 -7.29
CA ILE A 113 0.22 12.08 -5.93
C ILE A 113 0.74 13.19 -5.01
N GLU A 114 -0.18 13.96 -4.46
CA GLU A 114 0.12 15.00 -3.46
C GLU A 114 0.12 14.39 -2.05
N TYR A 115 1.12 14.77 -1.22
CA TYR A 115 1.26 14.33 0.17
C TYR A 115 2.11 15.33 0.97
N ASP A 116 1.96 15.30 2.31
CA ASP A 116 2.67 16.22 3.23
C ASP A 116 3.93 15.60 3.84
N GLY A 117 4.02 14.27 3.85
CA GLY A 117 5.16 13.55 4.39
C GLY A 117 5.31 12.15 3.82
N LEU A 118 6.54 11.63 3.82
CA LEU A 118 6.87 10.27 3.38
C LEU A 118 7.75 9.59 4.40
N ILE A 119 7.36 8.38 4.84
CA ILE A 119 8.12 7.55 5.77
C ILE A 119 8.18 6.12 5.24
N CYS A 120 9.40 5.67 4.97
CA CYS A 120 9.69 4.30 4.53
C CYS A 120 10.05 3.44 5.76
N THR A 121 9.15 2.54 6.19
CA THR A 121 9.34 1.74 7.39
C THR A 121 8.47 0.49 7.43
N MET A 122 9.00 -0.59 8.00
CA MET A 122 8.22 -1.80 8.32
C MET A 122 7.41 -1.64 9.63
N LYS A 123 7.70 -0.60 10.44
CA LYS A 123 7.06 -0.36 11.75
C LYS A 123 5.87 0.58 11.65
N LYS A 124 4.94 0.27 10.71
CA LYS A 124 3.82 1.17 10.38
C LYS A 124 3.00 1.60 11.61
N ALA A 125 2.63 0.68 12.49
CA ALA A 125 1.80 1.01 13.67
C ALA A 125 2.51 1.96 14.65
N GLU A 126 3.80 1.74 14.94
CA GLU A 126 4.61 2.62 15.79
C GLU A 126 4.73 4.02 15.16
N THR A 127 4.96 4.07 13.85
CA THR A 127 5.06 5.31 13.08
C THR A 127 3.72 6.05 13.05
N CYS A 128 2.61 5.36 12.88
CA CYS A 128 1.28 5.97 12.95
C CYS A 128 1.02 6.62 14.32
N LEU A 129 1.45 6.00 15.41
CA LEU A 129 1.34 6.59 16.74
C LEU A 129 2.21 7.85 16.87
N SER A 130 3.47 7.82 16.46
CA SER A 130 4.39 8.96 16.55
C SER A 130 3.96 10.16 15.69
N GLU A 131 3.33 9.89 14.55
CA GLU A 131 2.80 10.91 13.63
C GLU A 131 1.37 11.37 13.99
N ASN A 132 0.80 10.89 15.09
CA ASN A 132 -0.56 11.19 15.53
C ASN A 132 -1.60 10.91 14.41
N ILE A 133 -1.47 9.77 13.75
CA ILE A 133 -2.40 9.33 12.70
C ILE A 133 -3.75 8.97 13.31
N SER A 134 -4.82 9.49 12.73
CA SER A 134 -6.20 9.16 13.11
C SER A 134 -6.79 8.03 12.26
N VAL A 135 -6.41 8.01 10.97
CA VAL A 135 -6.91 7.04 9.98
C VAL A 135 -5.74 6.50 9.18
N MET A 136 -5.70 5.19 8.93
CA MET A 136 -4.77 4.56 8.00
C MET A 136 -5.52 3.85 6.89
N ILE A 137 -5.13 4.10 5.63
CA ILE A 137 -5.61 3.42 4.43
C ILE A 137 -4.50 2.49 3.96
N ASP A 138 -4.74 1.18 3.97
CA ASP A 138 -3.75 0.15 3.63
C ASP A 138 -4.46 -1.07 3.05
N ASP A 139 -3.81 -1.85 2.19
CA ASP A 139 -4.40 -3.05 1.59
C ASP A 139 -4.11 -4.33 2.39
N LEU A 140 -3.16 -4.32 3.33
CA LEU A 140 -2.81 -5.49 4.11
C LEU A 140 -3.60 -5.55 5.44
N PRO A 141 -4.45 -6.58 5.64
CA PRO A 141 -5.19 -6.76 6.89
C PRO A 141 -4.29 -6.75 8.13
N LYS A 142 -3.08 -7.32 8.03
CA LYS A 142 -2.10 -7.33 9.13
C LYS A 142 -1.74 -5.90 9.59
N ASN A 143 -1.55 -4.97 8.66
CA ASN A 143 -1.24 -3.58 8.98
C ASN A 143 -2.46 -2.89 9.61
N CYS A 144 -3.63 -3.08 9.01
CA CYS A 144 -4.90 -2.58 9.53
C CYS A 144 -5.19 -3.07 10.97
N ASP A 145 -4.99 -4.35 11.23
CA ASP A 145 -5.16 -4.93 12.58
C ASP A 145 -4.18 -4.33 13.58
N ALA A 146 -2.92 -4.15 13.18
CA ALA A 146 -1.89 -3.56 14.03
C ALA A 146 -2.21 -2.11 14.42
N VAL A 147 -2.62 -1.25 13.47
CA VAL A 147 -2.99 0.14 13.77
C VAL A 147 -4.29 0.21 14.57
N ARG A 148 -5.24 -0.68 14.29
CA ARG A 148 -6.48 -0.77 15.08
C ARG A 148 -6.21 -1.11 16.54
N ALA A 149 -5.28 -2.00 16.81
CA ALA A 149 -4.86 -2.35 18.18
C ALA A 149 -4.25 -1.14 18.92
N CYS A 150 -3.76 -0.14 18.20
CA CYS A 150 -3.25 1.13 18.72
C CYS A 150 -4.34 2.24 18.82
N GLY A 151 -5.61 1.93 18.56
CA GLY A 151 -6.70 2.90 18.61
C GLY A 151 -6.84 3.77 17.35
N ILE A 152 -6.12 3.47 16.27
CA ILE A 152 -6.19 4.17 14.99
C ILE A 152 -7.26 3.50 14.13
N THR A 153 -8.05 4.27 13.40
CA THR A 153 -9.11 3.74 12.53
C THR A 153 -8.53 3.25 11.19
N PRO A 154 -8.57 1.93 10.90
CA PRO A 154 -8.14 1.43 9.61
C PRO A 154 -9.24 1.50 8.57
N ILE A 155 -8.85 1.75 7.32
CA ILE A 155 -9.65 1.53 6.11
C ILE A 155 -8.88 0.54 5.24
N LEU A 156 -9.46 -0.64 4.98
CA LEU A 156 -8.84 -1.64 4.12
C LEU A 156 -9.16 -1.35 2.66
N PHE A 157 -8.14 -1.11 1.86
CA PHE A 157 -8.30 -1.00 0.42
C PHE A 157 -8.30 -2.38 -0.23
N ASN A 158 -9.28 -2.68 -1.10
CA ASN A 158 -9.38 -3.96 -1.77
C ASN A 158 -8.20 -4.20 -2.72
N SER A 159 -7.53 -5.33 -2.53
CA SER A 159 -6.42 -5.81 -3.36
C SER A 159 -6.54 -7.31 -3.65
N PRO A 160 -5.78 -7.86 -4.58
CA PRO A 160 -5.71 -9.31 -4.79
C PRO A 160 -5.33 -10.07 -3.51
N ALA A 161 -4.51 -9.47 -2.66
CA ALA A 161 -4.00 -10.09 -1.43
C ALA A 161 -5.05 -10.26 -0.32
N ASN A 162 -6.11 -9.46 -0.32
CA ASN A 162 -7.09 -9.43 0.77
C ASN A 162 -8.52 -9.79 0.35
N ARG A 163 -8.74 -10.19 -0.91
CA ARG A 163 -10.07 -10.39 -1.51
C ARG A 163 -11.01 -11.21 -0.65
N ASP A 164 -10.54 -12.31 -0.09
CA ASP A 164 -11.35 -13.28 0.68
C ASP A 164 -11.25 -13.08 2.19
N THR A 165 -10.51 -12.05 2.65
CA THR A 165 -10.31 -11.79 4.07
C THR A 165 -11.49 -11.02 4.66
N LYS A 166 -12.14 -11.58 5.66
CA LYS A 166 -13.19 -10.88 6.44
C LYS A 166 -12.52 -10.02 7.50
N VAL A 167 -12.92 -8.75 7.58
CA VAL A 167 -12.38 -7.78 8.54
C VAL A 167 -13.51 -7.05 9.26
N PRO A 168 -13.31 -6.61 10.52
CA PRO A 168 -14.34 -5.92 11.30
C PRO A 168 -14.30 -4.40 11.14
N TYR A 169 -13.68 -3.87 10.08
CA TYR A 169 -13.54 -2.43 9.80
C TYR A 169 -13.90 -2.11 8.34
N ARG A 170 -13.95 -0.82 8.02
CA ARG A 170 -14.37 -0.34 6.70
C ARG A 170 -13.46 -0.90 5.61
N ARG A 171 -14.07 -1.36 4.52
CA ARG A 171 -13.43 -1.83 3.30
C ARG A 171 -13.88 -0.97 2.13
N VAL A 172 -12.94 -0.61 1.24
CA VAL A 172 -13.19 0.23 0.06
C VAL A 172 -12.52 -0.39 -1.17
N SER A 173 -13.07 -0.11 -2.35
CA SER A 173 -12.56 -0.61 -3.63
C SER A 173 -12.08 0.51 -4.56
N THR A 174 -12.45 1.74 -4.27
CA THR A 174 -12.13 2.92 -5.08
C THR A 174 -11.67 4.06 -4.19
N TRP A 175 -10.97 5.02 -4.77
CA TRP A 175 -10.54 6.21 -4.05
C TRP A 175 -11.72 7.14 -3.69
N ALA A 176 -12.78 7.15 -4.50
CA ALA A 176 -14.02 7.84 -4.13
C ALA A 176 -14.63 7.27 -2.84
N GLU A 177 -14.72 5.94 -2.72
CA GLU A 177 -15.19 5.29 -1.49
C GLU A 177 -14.26 5.55 -0.29
N ALA A 178 -12.93 5.64 -0.51
CA ALA A 178 -11.97 5.96 0.55
C ALA A 178 -12.17 7.40 1.07
N VAL A 179 -12.34 8.36 0.17
CA VAL A 179 -12.64 9.76 0.54
C VAL A 179 -13.94 9.85 1.32
N ASP A 180 -15.00 9.17 0.88
CA ASP A 180 -16.29 9.20 1.60
C ASP A 180 -16.20 8.53 2.97
N ALA A 181 -15.45 7.42 3.11
CA ALA A 181 -15.19 6.80 4.40
C ALA A 181 -14.44 7.75 5.35
N VAL A 182 -13.45 8.51 4.86
CA VAL A 182 -12.73 9.51 5.64
C VAL A 182 -13.65 10.65 6.08
N LYS A 183 -14.55 11.15 5.22
CA LYS A 183 -15.55 12.17 5.59
C LYS A 183 -16.44 11.70 6.72
N GLU A 184 -16.97 10.46 6.63
CA GLU A 184 -17.82 9.87 7.67
C GLU A 184 -17.08 9.80 9.02
N ILE A 185 -15.81 9.33 9.02
CA ILE A 185 -14.98 9.25 10.23
C ILE A 185 -14.69 10.63 10.79
N SER A 186 -14.34 11.61 9.93
CA SER A 186 -14.06 12.98 10.36
C SER A 186 -15.25 13.65 11.04
N ALA A 187 -16.47 13.39 10.55
CA ALA A 187 -17.69 13.91 11.14
C ALA A 187 -18.02 13.30 12.52
N GLN A 188 -17.50 12.12 12.83
CA GLN A 188 -17.69 11.45 14.13
C GLN A 188 -16.68 11.91 15.20
N LEU A 189 -15.58 12.56 14.78
CA LEU A 189 -14.51 13.04 15.67
C LEU A 189 -14.67 14.52 16.06
N GLN A 190 -15.63 15.22 15.45
CA GLN A 190 -16.01 16.60 15.78
C GLN A 190 -17.11 16.64 16.83
#